data_b2dc1f843e872104b6a7a715055a96bc
#
_entry.id   b2dc1f843e872104b6a7a715055a96bc
#
_cell.length_a   1.000
_cell.length_b   1.000
_cell.length_c   1.000
_cell.angle_alpha   90.00
_cell.angle_beta   90.00
_cell.angle_gamma   90.00
#
_symmetry.space_group_name_H-M   'P 1'
#
loop_
_entity.id
_entity.type
_entity.pdbx_description
1 polymer ?
#
loop_
_entity_poly.entity_id
_entity_poly.type
_entity_poly.pdbx_seq_one_letter_code
_entity_poly.pdbx_strand_id
1 'polypeptide(L)'
;EILLNEIKAEGKADGFLFDKDIECIALTGMKTGLNTLLLKTPYTNASELENCYLCGEFGVDGSRRITAPPRKLKVGSWTEQGLFHYGDSVVYRYLLPWDSGEKSIPESRILLRIGEYRGTCATVYVNQVPCEVPWPTLADVDITELLREGDNEIEIELQGSLRNLFGPFHFKGGKPDVTNDAVFGTT
;
A
#
# COMPACT_ATOMS: atom_id res chain seq x y z
N GLU A 1 28.54 1.20 -10.51
CA GLU A 1 28.95 1.78 -9.21
C GLU A 1 27.83 2.66 -8.66
N ILE A 2 27.49 2.45 -7.39
CA ILE A 2 26.44 3.20 -6.69
C ILE A 2 27.07 3.95 -5.53
N LEU A 3 26.83 5.26 -5.46
CA LEU A 3 27.32 6.10 -4.37
C LEU A 3 26.15 6.87 -3.75
N LEU A 4 26.06 6.84 -2.43
CA LEU A 4 25.14 7.69 -1.65
C LEU A 4 25.99 8.71 -0.87
N ASN A 5 25.77 10.00 -1.13
CA ASN A 5 26.55 11.09 -0.50
C ASN A 5 28.06 10.87 -0.63
N GLU A 6 28.54 10.47 -1.83
CA GLU A 6 29.93 10.15 -2.14
C GLU A 6 30.47 8.85 -1.48
N ILE A 7 29.68 8.19 -0.65
CA ILE A 7 30.03 6.90 -0.03
C ILE A 7 29.59 5.79 -0.97
N LYS A 8 30.54 4.93 -1.35
CA LYS A 8 30.26 3.78 -2.20
C LYS A 8 29.39 2.75 -1.46
N ALA A 9 28.30 2.32 -2.10
CA ALA A 9 27.56 1.18 -1.62
C ALA A 9 28.39 -0.10 -1.81
N GLU A 10 28.69 -0.81 -0.73
CA GLU A 10 29.50 -2.04 -0.75
C GLU A 10 28.65 -3.30 -0.98
N GLY A 11 27.34 -3.12 -1.18
CA GLY A 11 26.38 -4.21 -1.23
C GLY A 11 26.50 -5.08 -2.48
N LYS A 12 26.52 -6.40 -2.28
CA LYS A 12 26.02 -7.33 -3.29
C LYS A 12 24.49 -7.18 -3.32
N ALA A 13 23.89 -7.51 -4.47
CA ALA A 13 22.45 -7.62 -4.56
C ALA A 13 21.91 -8.52 -3.42
N ASP A 14 20.96 -8.00 -2.65
CA ASP A 14 20.32 -8.68 -1.52
C ASP A 14 18.85 -8.94 -1.89
N GLY A 15 18.66 -9.78 -2.91
CA GLY A 15 17.34 -10.09 -3.45
C GLY A 15 16.95 -9.27 -4.69
N PHE A 16 15.67 -9.29 -4.99
CA PHE A 16 15.09 -8.62 -6.17
C PHE A 16 13.72 -8.04 -5.80
N LEU A 17 13.28 -7.06 -6.57
CA LEU A 17 11.97 -6.42 -6.41
C LEU A 17 11.09 -6.76 -7.60
N PHE A 18 10.01 -7.54 -7.41
CA PHE A 18 9.06 -8.01 -8.40
C PHE A 18 9.64 -8.91 -9.50
N ASP A 19 10.72 -8.50 -10.11
CA ASP A 19 11.42 -9.24 -11.16
C ASP A 19 12.87 -9.54 -10.74
N LYS A 20 13.40 -10.66 -11.21
CA LYS A 20 14.78 -11.09 -10.91
C LYS A 20 15.84 -10.17 -11.48
N ASP A 21 15.50 -9.42 -12.52
CA ASP A 21 16.38 -8.46 -13.16
C ASP A 21 16.43 -7.11 -12.43
N ILE A 22 15.49 -6.87 -11.47
CA ILE A 22 15.47 -5.69 -10.61
C ILE A 22 16.17 -6.00 -9.28
N GLU A 23 17.48 -5.90 -9.28
CA GLU A 23 18.30 -6.18 -8.10
C GLU A 23 18.11 -5.16 -6.98
N CYS A 24 17.99 -5.64 -5.74
CA CYS A 24 17.97 -4.80 -4.54
C CYS A 24 19.37 -4.65 -3.97
N ILE A 25 19.79 -3.43 -3.71
CA ILE A 25 21.09 -3.12 -3.13
C ILE A 25 20.89 -2.30 -1.85
N ALA A 26 21.40 -2.80 -0.74
CA ALA A 26 21.33 -2.09 0.53
C ALA A 26 22.16 -0.80 0.50
N LEU A 27 21.52 0.31 0.87
CA LEU A 27 22.17 1.61 0.99
C LEU A 27 22.31 1.98 2.47
N THR A 28 23.47 2.46 2.85
CA THR A 28 23.77 3.00 4.17
C THR A 28 24.26 4.44 4.05
N GLY A 29 24.19 5.21 5.14
CA GLY A 29 24.72 6.59 5.13
C GLY A 29 23.71 7.65 4.68
N MET A 30 22.41 7.35 4.67
CA MET A 30 21.38 8.38 4.54
C MET A 30 21.42 9.34 5.72
N LYS A 31 21.22 10.63 5.44
CA LYS A 31 21.20 11.70 6.43
C LYS A 31 19.93 12.54 6.31
N THR A 32 19.62 13.27 7.35
CA THR A 32 18.53 14.25 7.31
C THR A 32 18.83 15.34 6.30
N GLY A 33 17.84 15.71 5.50
CA GLY A 33 17.95 16.72 4.45
C GLY A 33 18.26 16.12 3.08
N LEU A 34 18.98 16.86 2.26
CA LEU A 34 19.30 16.45 0.90
C LEU A 34 20.32 15.32 0.89
N ASN A 35 20.00 14.26 0.15
CA ASN A 35 20.90 13.16 -0.15
C ASN A 35 21.11 13.08 -1.66
N THR A 36 22.32 12.75 -2.06
CA THR A 36 22.69 12.58 -3.47
C THR A 36 22.98 11.12 -3.74
N LEU A 37 22.18 10.50 -4.61
CA LEU A 37 22.43 9.16 -5.13
C LEU A 37 23.02 9.29 -6.51
N LEU A 38 24.22 8.73 -6.70
CA LEU A 38 24.91 8.71 -7.97
C LEU A 38 25.06 7.27 -8.48
N LEU A 39 24.52 7.01 -9.65
CA LEU A 39 24.63 5.72 -10.34
C LEU A 39 25.58 5.90 -11.52
N LYS A 40 26.64 5.10 -11.58
CA LYS A 40 27.58 5.06 -12.68
C LYS A 40 27.55 3.69 -13.32
N THR A 41 27.22 3.64 -14.59
CA THR A 41 27.22 2.42 -15.38
C THR A 41 27.91 2.63 -16.72
N PRO A 42 28.61 1.64 -17.27
CA PRO A 42 29.04 1.67 -18.65
C PRO A 42 27.79 1.73 -19.55
N TYR A 43 27.80 2.59 -20.53
CA TYR A 43 26.73 2.69 -21.51
C TYR A 43 27.16 2.10 -22.84
N THR A 44 26.40 1.14 -23.33
CA THR A 44 26.62 0.45 -24.60
C THR A 44 25.33 0.44 -25.42
N ASN A 45 25.38 0.02 -26.67
CA ASN A 45 24.18 -0.12 -27.51
C ASN A 45 23.19 -1.18 -27.01
N ALA A 46 23.60 -2.05 -26.08
CA ALA A 46 22.76 -3.04 -25.42
C ALA A 46 22.31 -2.61 -24.01
N SER A 47 22.62 -1.39 -23.60
CA SER A 47 22.22 -0.89 -22.29
C SER A 47 20.83 -0.27 -22.37
N GLU A 48 19.95 -0.72 -21.49
CA GLU A 48 18.66 -0.10 -21.23
C GLU A 48 18.76 0.79 -19.99
N LEU A 49 18.12 1.94 -20.03
CA LEU A 49 18.03 2.86 -18.89
C LEU A 49 16.63 2.76 -18.32
N GLU A 50 16.52 2.01 -17.24
CA GLU A 50 15.28 1.84 -16.52
C GLU A 50 15.24 2.67 -15.25
N ASN A 51 14.06 2.80 -14.68
CA ASN A 51 13.84 3.55 -13.44
C ASN A 51 14.49 2.83 -12.26
N CYS A 52 15.10 3.62 -11.37
CA CYS A 52 15.57 3.15 -10.08
C CYS A 52 14.55 3.48 -9.00
N TYR A 53 14.31 2.55 -8.10
CA TYR A 53 13.37 2.68 -7.01
C TYR A 53 14.12 2.71 -5.69
N LEU A 54 13.71 3.61 -4.81
CA LEU A 54 14.18 3.60 -3.42
C LEU A 54 13.11 2.90 -2.57
N CYS A 55 13.51 1.83 -1.91
CA CYS A 55 12.61 1.01 -1.08
C CYS A 55 13.07 1.04 0.38
N GLY A 56 12.12 0.95 1.31
CA GLY A 56 12.42 0.92 2.74
C GLY A 56 11.21 1.27 3.61
N GLU A 57 11.40 1.22 4.91
CA GLU A 57 10.38 1.59 5.90
C GLU A 57 10.32 3.11 6.08
N PHE A 58 9.73 3.79 5.13
CA PHE A 58 9.55 5.24 5.18
C PHE A 58 8.20 5.65 4.59
N GLY A 59 7.75 6.84 4.95
CA GLY A 59 6.64 7.51 4.30
C GLY A 59 7.14 8.45 3.21
N VAL A 60 6.23 8.85 2.32
CA VAL A 60 6.47 9.90 1.33
C VAL A 60 5.33 10.89 1.39
N ASP A 61 5.64 12.17 1.59
CA ASP A 61 4.62 13.22 1.62
C ASP A 61 4.23 13.71 0.21
N GLY A 62 3.17 14.50 0.14
CA GLY A 62 2.69 15.08 -1.11
C GLY A 62 3.68 16.00 -1.83
N SER A 63 4.76 16.40 -1.16
CA SER A 63 5.90 17.15 -1.75
C SER A 63 7.04 16.23 -2.19
N ARG A 64 6.80 14.92 -2.23
CA ARG A 64 7.78 13.87 -2.61
C ARG A 64 9.00 13.81 -1.68
N ARG A 65 8.84 14.19 -0.43
CA ARG A 65 9.91 14.08 0.56
C ARG A 65 9.74 12.80 1.36
N ILE A 66 10.86 12.14 1.63
CA ILE A 66 10.90 10.99 2.54
C ILE A 66 10.65 11.47 3.96
N THR A 67 9.74 10.81 4.66
CA THR A 67 9.35 11.09 6.02
C THR A 67 9.39 9.81 6.86
N ALA A 68 9.22 9.92 8.16
CA ALA A 68 8.96 8.74 8.97
C ALA A 68 7.66 8.05 8.50
N PRO A 69 7.59 6.72 8.52
CA PRO A 69 6.38 6.01 8.14
C PRO A 69 5.24 6.36 9.11
N PRO A 70 4.00 6.49 8.61
CA PRO A 70 2.87 6.75 9.49
C PRO A 70 2.64 5.54 10.42
N ARG A 71 2.50 5.81 11.71
CA ARG A 71 2.24 4.75 12.71
C ARG A 71 0.78 4.33 12.77
N LYS A 72 -0.13 5.22 12.42
CA LYS A 72 -1.57 5.00 12.38
C LYS A 72 -2.16 5.79 11.23
N LEU A 73 -3.10 5.19 10.54
CA LEU A 73 -3.88 5.83 9.50
C LEU A 73 -5.29 6.11 10.00
N LYS A 74 -5.87 7.18 9.52
CA LYS A 74 -7.30 7.46 9.62
C LYS A 74 -8.00 6.94 8.37
N VAL A 75 -9.31 6.76 8.45
CA VAL A 75 -10.13 6.53 7.26
C VAL A 75 -9.96 7.70 6.30
N GLY A 76 -9.70 7.41 5.03
CA GLY A 76 -9.43 8.40 4.00
C GLY A 76 -8.28 8.00 3.07
N SER A 77 -7.80 8.95 2.29
CA SER A 77 -6.72 8.71 1.33
C SER A 77 -5.40 8.39 2.03
N TRP A 78 -4.78 7.25 1.68
CA TRP A 78 -3.47 6.86 2.20
C TRP A 78 -2.35 7.76 1.68
N THR A 79 -2.49 8.24 0.45
CA THR A 79 -1.51 9.14 -0.18
C THR A 79 -1.36 10.46 0.58
N GLU A 80 -2.46 10.97 1.16
CA GLU A 80 -2.45 12.19 1.97
C GLU A 80 -1.91 11.96 3.39
N GLN A 81 -1.71 10.71 3.79
CA GLN A 81 -1.27 10.31 5.10
C GLN A 81 0.16 9.75 5.13
N GLY A 82 0.96 10.06 4.13
CA GLY A 82 2.36 9.66 4.06
C GLY A 82 2.61 8.33 3.35
N LEU A 83 1.57 7.69 2.79
CA LEU A 83 1.69 6.46 2.00
C LEU A 83 1.51 6.74 0.50
N PHE A 84 2.26 7.72 -0.01
CA PHE A 84 2.10 8.21 -1.37
C PHE A 84 2.44 7.19 -2.46
N HIS A 85 3.39 6.29 -2.18
CA HIS A 85 3.82 5.21 -3.07
C HIS A 85 3.62 3.82 -2.44
N TYR A 86 2.60 3.65 -1.63
CA TYR A 86 2.35 2.40 -0.93
C TYR A 86 1.38 1.50 -1.71
N GLY A 87 1.83 0.33 -2.11
CA GLY A 87 1.05 -0.62 -2.90
C GLY A 87 0.61 -1.87 -2.15
N ASP A 88 0.96 -1.99 -0.87
CA ASP A 88 0.61 -3.14 -0.03
C ASP A 88 -0.74 -2.93 0.69
N SER A 89 -1.09 -3.77 1.65
CA SER A 89 -2.37 -3.73 2.33
C SER A 89 -2.37 -2.86 3.58
N VAL A 90 -3.55 -2.36 3.94
CA VAL A 90 -3.81 -1.67 5.20
C VAL A 90 -4.95 -2.36 5.93
N VAL A 91 -4.74 -2.66 7.21
CA VAL A 91 -5.72 -3.30 8.06
C VAL A 91 -6.38 -2.26 8.98
N TYR A 92 -7.69 -2.15 8.86
CA TYR A 92 -8.54 -1.37 9.76
C TYR A 92 -9.13 -2.28 10.82
N ARG A 93 -8.90 -1.95 12.09
CA ARG A 93 -9.40 -2.73 13.24
C ARG A 93 -10.45 -1.96 13.99
N TYR A 94 -11.55 -2.65 14.32
CA TYR A 94 -12.66 -2.14 15.10
C TYR A 94 -12.98 -3.12 16.21
N LEU A 95 -13.34 -2.59 17.38
CA LEU A 95 -13.96 -3.36 18.44
C LEU A 95 -15.46 -3.07 18.42
N LEU A 96 -16.25 -4.10 18.22
CA LEU A 96 -17.71 -4.06 18.22
C LEU A 96 -18.21 -4.74 19.50
N PRO A 97 -18.67 -3.99 20.50
CA PRO A 97 -19.42 -4.59 21.61
C PRO A 97 -20.75 -5.12 21.09
N TRP A 98 -21.06 -6.36 21.39
CA TRP A 98 -22.27 -7.02 20.96
C TRP A 98 -23.01 -7.59 22.16
N ASP A 99 -24.32 -7.31 22.25
CA ASP A 99 -25.25 -7.89 23.22
C ASP A 99 -26.35 -8.66 22.46
N SER A 100 -26.37 -9.96 22.61
CA SER A 100 -27.35 -10.84 21.96
C SER A 100 -28.79 -10.60 22.47
N GLY A 101 -28.95 -9.96 23.62
CA GLY A 101 -30.25 -9.54 24.15
C GLY A 101 -30.97 -8.52 23.27
N GLU A 102 -30.22 -7.81 22.40
CA GLU A 102 -30.79 -6.94 21.37
C GLU A 102 -31.34 -7.70 20.15
N LYS A 103 -31.04 -9.00 20.01
CA LYS A 103 -31.68 -9.90 19.02
C LYS A 103 -33.11 -10.18 19.36
N SER A 104 -33.94 -9.16 19.46
CA SER A 104 -35.38 -9.33 19.77
C SER A 104 -36.23 -9.80 18.57
N ILE A 105 -35.60 -9.99 17.40
CA ILE A 105 -36.29 -10.46 16.19
C ILE A 105 -35.66 -11.78 15.77
N PRO A 106 -36.40 -12.91 15.84
CA PRO A 106 -35.97 -14.17 15.24
C PRO A 106 -35.67 -13.95 13.75
N GLU A 107 -34.56 -14.52 13.24
CA GLU A 107 -34.08 -14.38 11.85
C GLU A 107 -33.46 -13.05 11.46
N SER A 108 -33.14 -12.13 12.39
CA SER A 108 -32.39 -10.93 12.06
C SER A 108 -30.96 -11.25 11.64
N ARG A 109 -30.51 -10.66 10.52
CA ARG A 109 -29.14 -10.75 10.05
C ARG A 109 -28.38 -9.50 10.43
N ILE A 110 -27.12 -9.69 10.79
CA ILE A 110 -26.19 -8.60 11.05
C ILE A 110 -25.27 -8.50 9.83
N LEU A 111 -25.39 -7.40 9.13
CA LEU A 111 -24.66 -7.17 7.89
C LEU A 111 -23.60 -6.08 8.11
N LEU A 112 -22.36 -6.40 7.81
CA LEU A 112 -21.28 -5.44 7.74
C LEU A 112 -21.23 -4.84 6.34
N ARG A 113 -21.41 -3.53 6.24
CA ARG A 113 -21.28 -2.80 5.00
C ARG A 113 -19.95 -2.10 4.93
N ILE A 114 -19.12 -2.50 3.96
CA ILE A 114 -17.91 -1.77 3.60
C ILE A 114 -18.33 -0.65 2.67
N GLY A 115 -18.04 0.60 3.05
CA GLY A 115 -18.31 1.75 2.20
C GLY A 115 -17.45 1.76 0.93
N GLU A 116 -17.56 2.82 0.14
CA GLU A 116 -16.73 2.99 -1.05
C GLU A 116 -15.24 3.02 -0.66
N TYR A 117 -14.42 2.20 -1.30
CA TYR A 117 -12.98 2.20 -1.14
C TYR A 117 -12.28 2.12 -2.51
N ARG A 118 -11.03 2.53 -2.54
CA ARG A 118 -10.18 2.54 -3.74
C ARG A 118 -8.97 1.62 -3.53
N GLY A 119 -9.24 0.34 -3.49
CA GLY A 119 -8.25 -0.73 -3.40
C GLY A 119 -8.56 -1.80 -4.43
N THR A 120 -7.71 -2.82 -4.50
CA THR A 120 -7.89 -3.96 -5.41
C THR A 120 -8.99 -4.87 -4.90
N CYS A 121 -8.96 -5.20 -3.60
CA CYS A 121 -9.97 -6.01 -2.93
C CYS A 121 -9.99 -5.69 -1.42
N ALA A 122 -11.04 -6.17 -0.77
CA ALA A 122 -11.15 -6.15 0.69
C ALA A 122 -11.30 -7.57 1.21
N THR A 123 -10.68 -7.88 2.33
CA THR A 123 -10.90 -9.09 3.11
C THR A 123 -11.41 -8.69 4.48
N VAL A 124 -12.43 -9.37 4.96
CA VAL A 124 -13.03 -9.13 6.29
C VAL A 124 -12.73 -10.31 7.19
N TYR A 125 -12.35 -10.02 8.42
CA TYR A 125 -12.23 -11.01 9.48
C TYR A 125 -13.09 -10.58 10.66
N VAL A 126 -13.82 -11.51 11.22
CA VAL A 126 -14.55 -11.32 12.48
C VAL A 126 -14.01 -12.32 13.49
N ASN A 127 -13.45 -11.83 14.59
CA ASN A 127 -12.80 -12.66 15.59
C ASN A 127 -11.77 -13.63 15.00
N GLN A 128 -10.96 -13.13 14.04
CA GLN A 128 -9.93 -13.87 13.27
C GLN A 128 -10.49 -14.92 12.30
N VAL A 129 -11.81 -14.99 12.09
CA VAL A 129 -12.44 -15.87 11.10
C VAL A 129 -12.65 -15.07 9.81
N PRO A 130 -12.10 -15.51 8.67
CA PRO A 130 -12.30 -14.82 7.41
C PRO A 130 -13.74 -14.95 6.92
N CYS A 131 -14.26 -13.83 6.40
CA CYS A 131 -15.59 -13.77 5.78
C CYS A 131 -15.44 -13.70 4.28
N GLU A 132 -16.34 -14.38 3.57
CA GLU A 132 -16.45 -14.17 2.12
C GLU A 132 -17.01 -12.78 1.85
N VAL A 133 -16.26 -11.97 1.12
CA VAL A 133 -16.70 -10.67 0.62
C VAL A 133 -17.22 -10.86 -0.79
N PRO A 134 -18.52 -10.71 -1.04
CA PRO A 134 -19.06 -10.87 -2.38
C PRO A 134 -18.45 -9.86 -3.36
N TRP A 135 -18.15 -10.30 -4.55
CA TRP A 135 -17.72 -9.45 -5.67
C TRP A 135 -18.93 -9.09 -6.57
N PRO A 136 -19.05 -7.85 -7.04
CA PRO A 136 -18.26 -6.66 -6.80
C PRO A 136 -18.61 -5.96 -5.47
N THR A 137 -17.66 -5.34 -4.91
CA THR A 137 -17.35 -4.82 -3.59
C THR A 137 -18.32 -3.83 -2.92
N LEU A 138 -19.58 -3.82 -3.19
CA LEU A 138 -20.59 -3.03 -2.46
C LEU A 138 -21.60 -3.92 -1.72
N ALA A 139 -21.32 -5.21 -1.65
CA ALA A 139 -22.19 -6.17 -1.01
C ALA A 139 -21.99 -6.15 0.50
N ASP A 140 -23.09 -6.32 1.20
CA ASP A 140 -23.11 -6.51 2.63
C ASP A 140 -22.54 -7.90 2.97
N VAL A 141 -21.66 -7.97 3.96
CA VAL A 141 -21.08 -9.20 4.46
C VAL A 141 -21.91 -9.66 5.66
N ASP A 142 -22.49 -10.86 5.60
CA ASP A 142 -23.22 -11.41 6.72
C ASP A 142 -22.25 -11.92 7.80
N ILE A 143 -22.27 -11.29 8.96
CA ILE A 143 -21.41 -11.61 10.09
C ILE A 143 -22.18 -12.21 11.26
N THR A 144 -23.45 -12.55 11.07
CA THR A 144 -24.39 -12.95 12.13
C THR A 144 -23.86 -14.09 12.98
N GLU A 145 -23.36 -15.16 12.33
CA GLU A 145 -22.90 -16.37 13.01
C GLU A 145 -21.50 -16.23 13.63
N LEU A 146 -20.77 -15.16 13.29
CA LEU A 146 -19.41 -14.93 13.77
C LEU A 146 -19.35 -14.03 15.01
N LEU A 147 -20.46 -13.36 15.31
CA LEU A 147 -20.57 -12.52 16.49
C LEU A 147 -20.79 -13.36 17.74
N ARG A 148 -20.13 -12.98 18.80
CA ARG A 148 -20.25 -13.54 20.15
C ARG A 148 -20.58 -12.44 21.14
N GLU A 149 -21.11 -12.85 22.28
CA GLU A 149 -21.39 -11.94 23.38
C GLU A 149 -20.15 -11.19 23.83
N GLY A 150 -20.28 -9.88 24.07
CA GLY A 150 -19.17 -9.00 24.44
C GLY A 150 -18.42 -8.42 23.24
N ASP A 151 -17.15 -8.18 23.42
CA ASP A 151 -16.32 -7.52 22.40
C ASP A 151 -15.96 -8.45 21.24
N ASN A 152 -16.21 -7.98 20.03
CA ASN A 152 -15.84 -8.65 18.79
C ASN A 152 -14.80 -7.80 18.05
N GLU A 153 -13.73 -8.42 17.62
CA GLU A 153 -12.74 -7.78 16.76
C GLU A 153 -13.14 -7.94 15.29
N ILE A 154 -13.30 -6.81 14.62
CA ILE A 154 -13.55 -6.77 13.17
C ILE A 154 -12.32 -6.17 12.51
N GLU A 155 -11.71 -6.92 11.61
CA GLU A 155 -10.61 -6.45 10.78
C GLU A 155 -11.07 -6.36 9.32
N ILE A 156 -10.75 -5.23 8.69
CA ILE A 156 -10.96 -5.02 7.27
C ILE A 156 -9.60 -4.75 6.65
N GLU A 157 -9.09 -5.72 5.92
CA GLU A 157 -7.86 -5.59 5.16
C GLU A 157 -8.19 -5.08 3.75
N LEU A 158 -7.69 -3.91 3.41
CA LEU A 158 -7.79 -3.34 2.07
C LEU A 158 -6.47 -3.53 1.34
N GLN A 159 -6.49 -4.29 0.27
CA GLN A 159 -5.34 -4.47 -0.60
C GLN A 159 -5.14 -3.25 -1.49
N GLY A 160 -3.95 -2.68 -1.46
CA GLY A 160 -3.53 -1.62 -2.36
C GLY A 160 -3.37 -2.10 -3.80
N SER A 161 -2.81 -1.26 -4.63
CA SER A 161 -2.58 -1.60 -6.05
C SER A 161 -1.22 -1.10 -6.52
N LEU A 162 -0.71 -1.70 -7.57
CA LEU A 162 0.50 -1.25 -8.26
C LEU A 162 0.37 0.21 -8.74
N ARG A 163 -0.84 0.64 -9.03
CA ARG A 163 -1.12 2.04 -9.38
C ARG A 163 -0.72 3.00 -8.27
N ASN A 164 -0.99 2.66 -7.01
CA ASN A 164 -0.56 3.50 -5.89
C ASN A 164 0.95 3.43 -5.68
N LEU A 165 1.55 2.25 -5.90
CA LEU A 165 2.98 2.05 -5.81
C LEU A 165 3.76 2.95 -6.79
N PHE A 166 3.30 3.03 -8.04
CA PHE A 166 3.91 3.90 -9.06
C PHE A 166 3.50 5.37 -8.92
N GLY A 167 2.59 5.66 -8.01
CA GLY A 167 2.15 7.00 -7.65
C GLY A 167 0.93 7.50 -8.41
N PRO A 168 0.27 8.55 -7.87
CA PRO A 168 -0.92 9.14 -8.45
C PRO A 168 -0.68 9.97 -9.72
N PHE A 169 0.53 9.95 -10.24
CA PHE A 169 0.97 10.75 -11.40
C PHE A 169 0.49 10.23 -12.75
N HIS A 170 -0.13 9.05 -12.76
CA HIS A 170 -0.63 8.39 -13.98
C HIS A 170 -2.03 8.88 -14.37
N PHE A 171 -2.36 10.10 -14.01
CA PHE A 171 -3.61 10.75 -14.39
C PHE A 171 -3.36 11.90 -15.36
N LYS A 172 -3.69 11.70 -16.59
CA LYS A 172 -3.77 12.79 -17.55
C LYS A 172 -5.16 13.43 -17.46
N GLY A 173 -5.20 14.69 -17.02
CA GLY A 173 -6.47 15.42 -16.89
C GLY A 173 -7.46 14.80 -15.89
N GLY A 174 -6.99 14.15 -14.81
CA GLY A 174 -7.83 13.52 -13.79
C GLY A 174 -8.43 12.18 -14.21
N LYS A 175 -8.10 11.65 -15.38
CA LYS A 175 -8.53 10.31 -15.84
C LYS A 175 -7.37 9.32 -15.79
N PRO A 176 -7.65 8.04 -15.44
CA PRO A 176 -6.64 7.01 -15.56
C PRO A 176 -6.24 6.87 -17.04
N ASP A 177 -4.96 7.02 -17.33
CA ASP A 177 -4.43 6.75 -18.65
C ASP A 177 -3.68 5.40 -18.66
N VAL A 178 -3.62 4.76 -19.81
CA VAL A 178 -2.76 3.59 -19.99
C VAL A 178 -1.32 4.09 -19.94
N THR A 179 -0.62 3.70 -18.89
CA THR A 179 0.75 4.10 -18.68
C THR A 179 1.68 3.12 -19.39
N ASN A 180 2.57 3.66 -20.19
CA ASN A 180 3.76 2.96 -20.66
C ASN A 180 4.98 3.79 -20.24
N ASP A 181 6.15 3.26 -20.39
CA ASP A 181 7.40 3.90 -19.96
C ASP A 181 7.60 5.31 -20.55
N ALA A 182 7.06 5.59 -21.73
CA ALA A 182 7.09 6.89 -22.37
C ALA A 182 6.24 7.95 -21.64
N VAL A 183 5.25 7.54 -20.86
CA VAL A 183 4.35 8.45 -20.11
C VAL A 183 4.98 8.86 -18.77
N PHE A 184 5.85 8.03 -18.20
CA PHE A 184 6.54 8.30 -16.93
C PHE A 184 7.56 9.46 -17.03
N GLY A 185 8.07 9.74 -18.19
CA GLY A 185 9.11 10.76 -18.42
C GLY A 185 8.61 12.16 -18.74
N THR A 186 7.31 12.40 -18.85
CA THR A 186 6.75 13.65 -19.39
C THR A 186 5.98 14.53 -18.42
N THR A 187 6.13 14.33 -17.10
CA THR A 187 5.55 15.22 -16.07
C THR A 187 6.59 15.99 -15.29
#